data_d44dd2b00e4751e7874176d2fe52dfbe
#
_entry.id   d44dd2b00e4751e7874176d2fe52dfbe
#
_cell.length_a   1.000
_cell.length_b   1.000
_cell.length_c   1.000
_cell.angle_alpha   90.00
_cell.angle_beta   90.00
_cell.angle_gamma   90.00
#
_symmetry.space_group_name_H-M   'P 1'
#
loop_
_entity.id
_entity.type
_entity.pdbx_description
1 polymer ?
#
loop_
_entity_poly.entity_id
_entity_poly.type
_entity_poly.pdbx_seq_one_letter_code
_entity_poly.pdbx_strand_id
1 'polypeptide(L)'
;MKRLFYLVDSIDSVDEISDDLHKHGVTDWRFHIVSKDEAGLFRHHLHTASILDRTDLPRFVERGVLIGALAGVLVVGTLSLIIGLSFPMGAWIALFAFSVVAGGWLAGFGGIQSENYRIRRFHDDIEAGKYLVMVDVPKQDEEEMKRLMGARHPEAVLQGEGSSFNNPFAGLSLHRKARAH
;
A
#
# COMPACT_ATOMS: atom_id res chain seq x y z
N MET A 1 -13.32 2.93 -2.17
CA MET A 1 -13.41 1.49 -2.46
C MET A 1 -13.03 0.71 -1.22
N LYS A 2 -13.50 -0.51 -1.10
CA LYS A 2 -13.10 -1.49 -0.07
C LYS A 2 -12.15 -2.50 -0.70
N ARG A 3 -11.15 -2.94 0.03
CA ARG A 3 -10.22 -4.01 -0.36
C ARG A 3 -10.49 -5.24 0.49
N LEU A 4 -10.83 -6.34 -0.16
CA LEU A 4 -11.03 -7.64 0.46
C LEU A 4 -9.75 -8.45 0.32
N PHE A 5 -9.36 -9.16 1.37
CA PHE A 5 -8.14 -9.97 1.42
C PHE A 5 -8.52 -11.43 1.58
N TYR A 6 -8.15 -12.26 0.60
CA TYR A 6 -8.37 -13.71 0.60
C TYR A 6 -7.03 -14.43 0.57
N LEU A 7 -6.92 -15.51 1.35
CA LEU A 7 -5.80 -16.46 1.24
C LEU A 7 -6.25 -17.69 0.47
N VAL A 8 -5.41 -18.11 -0.47
CA VAL A 8 -5.63 -19.25 -1.36
C VAL A 8 -4.37 -20.10 -1.37
N ASP A 9 -4.52 -21.42 -1.32
CA ASP A 9 -3.38 -22.34 -1.19
C ASP A 9 -2.80 -22.76 -2.55
N SER A 10 -3.52 -22.61 -3.66
CA SER A 10 -3.12 -23.10 -4.98
C SER A 10 -3.22 -22.02 -6.06
N ILE A 11 -2.30 -22.06 -7.02
CA ILE A 11 -2.30 -21.15 -8.17
C ILE A 11 -3.49 -21.42 -9.10
N ASP A 12 -3.87 -22.68 -9.26
CA ASP A 12 -5.01 -23.05 -10.11
C ASP A 12 -6.31 -22.45 -9.58
N SER A 13 -6.50 -22.45 -8.23
CA SER A 13 -7.64 -21.77 -7.61
C SER A 13 -7.60 -20.26 -7.81
N VAL A 14 -6.40 -19.64 -7.79
CA VAL A 14 -6.26 -18.21 -8.07
C VAL A 14 -6.63 -17.88 -9.52
N ASP A 15 -6.27 -18.73 -10.46
CA ASP A 15 -6.60 -18.60 -11.88
C ASP A 15 -8.12 -18.68 -12.09
N GLU A 16 -8.78 -19.68 -11.51
CA GLU A 16 -10.24 -19.83 -11.54
C GLU A 16 -10.96 -18.64 -10.91
N ILE A 17 -10.47 -18.13 -9.77
CA ILE A 17 -10.98 -16.91 -9.12
C ILE A 17 -10.84 -15.70 -10.04
N SER A 18 -9.66 -15.54 -10.67
CA SER A 18 -9.40 -14.45 -11.61
C SER A 18 -10.41 -14.47 -12.76
N ASP A 19 -10.57 -15.61 -13.42
CA ASP A 19 -11.50 -15.79 -14.52
C ASP A 19 -12.95 -15.49 -14.13
N ASP A 20 -13.35 -15.92 -12.95
CA ASP A 20 -14.73 -15.74 -12.47
C ASP A 20 -14.99 -14.29 -12.10
N LEU A 21 -14.06 -13.64 -11.44
CA LEU A 21 -14.16 -12.22 -11.12
C LEU A 21 -14.18 -11.33 -12.36
N HIS A 22 -13.40 -11.65 -13.40
CA HIS A 22 -13.45 -10.95 -14.69
C HIS A 22 -14.82 -11.05 -15.35
N LYS A 23 -15.44 -12.25 -15.34
CA LYS A 23 -16.83 -12.45 -15.84
C LYS A 23 -17.85 -11.59 -15.09
N HIS A 24 -17.56 -11.23 -13.82
CA HIS A 24 -18.41 -10.37 -12.99
C HIS A 24 -17.98 -8.89 -13.02
N GLY A 25 -17.14 -8.50 -13.98
CA GLY A 25 -16.78 -7.10 -14.24
C GLY A 25 -15.69 -6.53 -13.32
N VAL A 26 -14.97 -7.39 -12.60
CA VAL A 26 -13.75 -6.99 -11.89
C VAL A 26 -12.62 -6.92 -12.92
N THR A 27 -12.02 -5.75 -13.08
CA THR A 27 -10.94 -5.52 -14.02
C THR A 27 -9.58 -5.80 -13.37
N ASP A 28 -8.55 -6.08 -14.18
CA ASP A 28 -7.19 -6.39 -13.73
C ASP A 28 -6.62 -5.40 -12.70
N TRP A 29 -6.90 -4.12 -12.85
CA TRP A 29 -6.42 -3.09 -11.93
C TRP A 29 -7.14 -3.07 -10.58
N ARG A 30 -8.19 -3.88 -10.40
CA ARG A 30 -8.91 -4.10 -9.13
C ARG A 30 -8.59 -5.45 -8.50
N PHE A 31 -7.85 -6.29 -9.22
CA PHE A 31 -7.46 -7.62 -8.81
C PHE A 31 -5.94 -7.69 -8.68
N HIS A 32 -5.45 -7.92 -7.48
CA HIS A 32 -4.01 -7.91 -7.19
C HIS A 32 -3.64 -9.16 -6.43
N ILE A 33 -2.53 -9.79 -6.83
CA ILE A 33 -2.04 -11.02 -6.19
C ILE A 33 -0.66 -10.76 -5.61
N VAL A 34 -0.44 -11.21 -4.37
CA VAL A 34 0.89 -11.26 -3.76
C VAL A 34 1.23 -12.70 -3.44
N SER A 35 2.35 -13.17 -3.97
CA SER A 35 2.87 -14.50 -3.71
C SER A 35 4.39 -14.48 -3.82
N LYS A 36 5.03 -15.50 -3.28
CA LYS A 36 6.45 -15.80 -3.48
C LYS A 36 6.72 -16.39 -4.86
N ASP A 37 5.74 -17.11 -5.44
CA ASP A 37 5.83 -17.71 -6.77
C ASP A 37 5.43 -16.74 -7.89
N GLU A 38 6.25 -15.72 -8.11
CA GLU A 38 6.03 -14.76 -9.21
C GLU A 38 6.16 -15.42 -10.59
N ALA A 39 6.99 -16.45 -10.71
CA ALA A 39 7.15 -17.19 -11.95
C ALA A 39 5.90 -18.01 -12.31
N GLY A 40 5.23 -18.55 -11.32
CA GLY A 40 3.91 -19.19 -11.47
C GLY A 40 2.87 -18.19 -11.95
N LEU A 41 2.74 -17.05 -11.27
CA LEU A 41 1.80 -16.00 -11.66
C LEU A 41 2.01 -15.54 -13.10
N PHE A 42 3.26 -15.36 -13.52
CA PHE A 42 3.57 -14.97 -14.91
C PHE A 42 3.15 -16.05 -15.92
N ARG A 43 3.34 -17.34 -15.63
CA ARG A 43 2.94 -18.44 -16.52
C ARG A 43 1.43 -18.56 -16.68
N HIS A 44 0.66 -18.21 -15.66
CA HIS A 44 -0.80 -18.17 -15.68
C HIS A 44 -1.38 -16.83 -16.15
N HIS A 45 -0.53 -15.92 -16.65
CA HIS A 45 -0.93 -14.57 -17.07
C HIS A 45 -1.65 -13.75 -15.99
N LEU A 46 -1.41 -14.09 -14.72
CA LEU A 46 -1.99 -13.41 -13.57
C LEU A 46 -1.19 -12.14 -13.22
N HIS A 47 -1.91 -11.06 -12.95
CA HIS A 47 -1.29 -9.78 -12.62
C HIS A 47 -0.81 -9.75 -11.17
N THR A 48 0.49 -9.63 -11.00
CA THR A 48 1.09 -9.44 -9.68
C THR A 48 0.75 -8.04 -9.14
N ALA A 49 0.61 -7.90 -7.82
CA ALA A 49 0.43 -6.62 -7.17
C ALA A 49 1.61 -5.68 -7.47
N SER A 50 1.31 -4.40 -7.72
CA SER A 50 2.32 -3.41 -8.02
C SER A 50 3.27 -3.17 -6.83
N ILE A 51 4.45 -2.58 -7.08
CA ILE A 51 5.38 -2.17 -6.02
C ILE A 51 4.67 -1.24 -5.02
N LEU A 52 3.76 -0.39 -5.48
CA LEU A 52 3.00 0.53 -4.63
C LEU A 52 2.02 -0.19 -3.69
N ASP A 53 1.50 -1.35 -4.09
CA ASP A 53 0.63 -2.18 -3.25
C ASP A 53 1.42 -3.05 -2.29
N ARG A 54 2.59 -3.56 -2.71
CA ARG A 54 3.44 -4.48 -1.94
C ARG A 54 4.31 -3.77 -0.90
N THR A 55 4.64 -2.51 -1.12
CA THR A 55 5.53 -1.73 -0.25
C THR A 55 4.82 -0.57 0.44
N ASP A 56 5.42 -0.06 1.51
CA ASP A 56 4.96 1.15 2.21
C ASP A 56 5.47 2.45 1.53
N LEU A 57 5.95 2.38 0.27
CA LEU A 57 6.51 3.51 -0.47
C LEU A 57 5.61 4.76 -0.45
N PRO A 58 4.31 4.70 -0.81
CA PRO A 58 3.48 5.92 -0.84
C PRO A 58 3.41 6.60 0.51
N ARG A 59 3.27 5.82 1.58
CA ARG A 59 3.16 6.31 2.95
C ARG A 59 4.46 6.95 3.44
N PHE A 60 5.62 6.37 3.10
CA PHE A 60 6.91 6.92 3.45
C PHE A 60 7.17 8.22 2.69
N VAL A 61 6.86 8.30 1.40
CA VAL A 61 6.99 9.52 0.59
C VAL A 61 6.12 10.64 1.15
N GLU A 62 4.84 10.39 1.46
CA GLU A 62 3.94 11.39 2.06
C GLU A 62 4.50 11.95 3.38
N ARG A 63 4.98 11.08 4.26
CA ARG A 63 5.63 11.47 5.52
C ARG A 63 6.91 12.26 5.28
N GLY A 64 7.73 11.81 4.34
CA GLY A 64 8.97 12.46 3.98
C GLY A 64 8.76 13.87 3.44
N VAL A 65 7.74 14.07 2.61
CA VAL A 65 7.32 15.39 2.11
C VAL A 65 6.93 16.32 3.28
N LEU A 66 6.13 15.83 4.23
CA LEU A 66 5.74 16.63 5.40
C LEU A 66 6.95 16.99 6.28
N ILE A 67 7.81 16.01 6.55
CA ILE A 67 9.03 16.24 7.34
C ILE A 67 9.97 17.20 6.61
N GLY A 68 10.14 17.04 5.29
CA GLY A 68 10.93 17.92 4.44
C GLY A 68 10.39 19.35 4.41
N ALA A 69 9.06 19.52 4.38
CA ALA A 69 8.44 20.84 4.47
C ALA A 69 8.70 21.50 5.82
N LEU A 70 8.55 20.79 6.93
CA LEU A 70 8.87 21.30 8.26
C LEU A 70 10.35 21.67 8.38
N ALA A 71 11.24 20.80 7.94
CA ALA A 71 12.68 21.06 7.91
C ALA A 71 13.01 22.27 7.04
N GLY A 72 12.38 22.41 5.88
CA GLY A 72 12.54 23.55 4.99
C GLY A 72 12.16 24.88 5.65
N VAL A 73 11.02 24.92 6.35
CA VAL A 73 10.61 26.10 7.12
C VAL A 73 11.63 26.45 8.20
N LEU A 74 12.11 25.44 8.94
CA LEU A 74 13.12 25.65 10.00
C LEU A 74 14.44 26.15 9.43
N VAL A 75 14.92 25.56 8.33
CA VAL A 75 16.18 25.99 7.69
C VAL A 75 16.07 27.38 7.14
N VAL A 76 15.03 27.70 6.37
CA VAL A 76 14.80 29.05 5.83
C VAL A 76 14.66 30.07 6.95
N GLY A 77 13.88 29.76 7.99
CA GLY A 77 13.68 30.61 9.14
C GLY A 77 15.00 30.87 9.91
N THR A 78 15.78 29.84 10.18
CA THR A 78 17.07 29.95 10.87
C THR A 78 18.07 30.81 10.07
N LEU A 79 18.23 30.52 8.78
CA LEU A 79 19.16 31.25 7.92
C LEU A 79 18.77 32.72 7.75
N SER A 80 17.47 32.98 7.60
CA SER A 80 16.97 34.36 7.41
C SER A 80 16.96 35.18 8.71
N LEU A 81 16.43 34.63 9.81
CA LEU A 81 16.16 35.37 11.04
C LEU A 81 17.32 35.37 12.03
N ILE A 82 18.04 34.25 12.15
CA ILE A 82 19.09 34.08 13.16
C ILE A 82 20.45 34.45 12.59
N ILE A 83 20.77 33.97 11.38
CA ILE A 83 22.06 34.21 10.73
C ILE A 83 22.03 35.52 9.94
N GLY A 84 20.84 36.02 9.60
CA GLY A 84 20.67 37.31 8.88
C GLY A 84 21.09 37.22 7.41
N LEU A 85 21.06 36.02 6.81
CA LEU A 85 21.37 35.86 5.40
C LEU A 85 20.26 36.45 4.52
N SER A 86 20.66 37.30 3.58
CA SER A 86 19.76 37.95 2.62
C SER A 86 19.95 37.36 1.22
N PHE A 87 19.00 36.54 0.80
CA PHE A 87 18.96 36.01 -0.55
C PHE A 87 17.74 36.54 -1.32
N PRO A 88 17.76 36.50 -2.67
CA PRO A 88 16.57 36.75 -3.46
C PRO A 88 15.46 35.80 -3.10
N MET A 89 14.20 36.23 -3.17
CA MET A 89 13.02 35.42 -2.85
C MET A 89 13.04 34.08 -3.57
N GLY A 90 13.47 34.05 -4.84
CA GLY A 90 13.57 32.79 -5.60
C GLY A 90 14.52 31.77 -4.99
N ALA A 91 15.61 32.19 -4.34
CA ALA A 91 16.54 31.27 -3.67
C ALA A 91 15.92 30.65 -2.41
N TRP A 92 15.12 31.38 -1.65
CA TRP A 92 14.37 30.86 -0.51
C TRP A 92 13.32 29.85 -0.93
N ILE A 93 12.59 30.14 -2.00
CA ILE A 93 11.60 29.20 -2.58
C ILE A 93 12.30 27.93 -3.06
N ALA A 94 13.44 28.06 -3.74
CA ALA A 94 14.20 26.92 -4.24
C ALA A 94 14.72 26.05 -3.09
N LEU A 95 15.25 26.66 -2.03
CA LEU A 95 15.74 25.94 -0.85
C LEU A 95 14.62 25.18 -0.13
N PHE A 96 13.46 25.82 0.02
CA PHE A 96 12.28 25.17 0.60
C PHE A 96 11.82 24.00 -0.27
N ALA A 97 11.64 24.22 -1.58
CA ALA A 97 11.22 23.18 -2.52
C ALA A 97 12.20 22.00 -2.54
N PHE A 98 13.51 22.28 -2.53
CA PHE A 98 14.54 21.26 -2.42
C PHE A 98 14.39 20.41 -1.15
N SER A 99 14.14 21.05 0.00
CA SER A 99 13.93 20.34 1.27
C SER A 99 12.73 19.40 1.22
N VAL A 100 11.63 19.83 0.60
CA VAL A 100 10.40 19.01 0.40
C VAL A 100 10.69 17.80 -0.46
N VAL A 101 11.32 18.02 -1.62
CA VAL A 101 11.64 16.95 -2.57
C VAL A 101 12.65 15.96 -1.97
N ALA A 102 13.70 16.47 -1.33
CA ALA A 102 14.71 15.65 -0.67
C ALA A 102 14.10 14.79 0.46
N GLY A 103 13.21 15.37 1.25
CA GLY A 103 12.48 14.63 2.30
C GLY A 103 11.66 13.48 1.74
N GLY A 104 10.87 13.73 0.69
CA GLY A 104 10.09 12.71 0.01
C GLY A 104 10.97 11.60 -0.61
N TRP A 105 12.03 11.98 -1.28
CA TRP A 105 13.00 11.06 -1.87
C TRP A 105 13.66 10.16 -0.83
N LEU A 106 14.30 10.73 0.18
CA LEU A 106 15.01 9.96 1.22
C LEU A 106 14.07 8.99 1.94
N ALA A 107 12.86 9.43 2.27
CA ALA A 107 11.86 8.56 2.87
C ALA A 107 11.40 7.46 1.90
N GLY A 108 11.29 7.74 0.61
CA GLY A 108 10.93 6.77 -0.42
C GLY A 108 11.85 5.56 -0.46
N PHE A 109 13.16 5.74 -0.29
CA PHE A 109 14.10 4.61 -0.19
C PHE A 109 13.79 3.66 0.97
N GLY A 110 13.43 4.19 2.14
CA GLY A 110 12.98 3.39 3.27
C GLY A 110 11.65 2.68 2.98
N GLY A 111 10.77 3.35 2.25
CA GLY A 111 9.46 2.83 1.89
C GLY A 111 9.51 1.63 0.93
N ILE A 112 10.44 1.63 -0.04
CA ILE A 112 10.63 0.51 -0.97
C ILE A 112 11.09 -0.77 -0.25
N GLN A 113 11.92 -0.62 0.79
CA GLN A 113 12.43 -1.75 1.57
C GLN A 113 11.44 -2.26 2.61
N SER A 114 10.37 -1.51 2.86
CA SER A 114 9.37 -1.84 3.87
C SER A 114 8.16 -2.50 3.22
N GLU A 115 7.86 -3.73 3.65
CA GLU A 115 6.63 -4.41 3.26
C GLU A 115 5.40 -3.61 3.70
N ASN A 116 4.38 -3.55 2.85
CA ASN A 116 3.15 -2.83 3.14
C ASN A 116 2.53 -3.36 4.45
N TYR A 117 2.26 -2.45 5.38
CA TYR A 117 1.72 -2.79 6.71
C TYR A 117 0.44 -3.63 6.68
N ARG A 118 -0.32 -3.57 5.57
CA ARG A 118 -1.53 -4.37 5.38
C ARG A 118 -1.22 -5.81 5.00
N ILE A 119 -0.15 -6.02 4.24
CA ILE A 119 0.28 -7.33 3.73
C ILE A 119 1.15 -8.03 4.78
N ARG A 120 1.91 -7.29 5.56
CA ARG A 120 2.84 -7.82 6.58
C ARG A 120 2.21 -8.84 7.53
N ARG A 121 0.91 -8.71 7.83
CA ARG A 121 0.18 -9.68 8.66
C ARG A 121 0.03 -11.05 7.99
N PHE A 122 0.22 -11.14 6.69
CA PHE A 122 0.16 -12.36 5.89
C PHE A 122 1.53 -12.85 5.45
N HIS A 123 2.60 -12.22 5.95
CA HIS A 123 3.98 -12.53 5.57
C HIS A 123 4.27 -14.03 5.71
N ASP A 124 3.95 -14.63 6.85
CA ASP A 124 4.22 -16.04 7.12
C ASP A 124 3.43 -16.96 6.18
N ASP A 125 2.19 -16.63 5.85
CA ASP A 125 1.37 -17.39 4.90
C ASP A 125 1.93 -17.30 3.47
N ILE A 126 2.38 -16.11 3.05
CA ILE A 126 3.00 -15.89 1.74
C ILE A 126 4.34 -16.63 1.65
N GLU A 127 5.16 -16.60 2.70
CA GLU A 127 6.41 -17.33 2.77
C GLU A 127 6.18 -18.86 2.78
N ALA A 128 5.05 -19.33 3.34
CA ALA A 128 4.62 -20.72 3.28
C ALA A 128 4.13 -21.15 1.89
N GLY A 129 4.08 -20.24 0.91
CA GLY A 129 3.70 -20.52 -0.48
C GLY A 129 2.24 -20.28 -0.82
N LYS A 130 1.47 -19.64 0.08
CA LYS A 130 0.08 -19.24 -0.21
C LYS A 130 0.04 -17.98 -1.07
N TYR A 131 -1.12 -17.77 -1.68
CA TYR A 131 -1.42 -16.63 -2.52
C TYR A 131 -2.36 -15.69 -1.79
N LEU A 132 -1.95 -14.44 -1.62
CA LEU A 132 -2.81 -13.39 -1.10
C LEU A 132 -3.48 -12.67 -2.27
N VAL A 133 -4.78 -12.90 -2.40
CA VAL A 133 -5.64 -12.26 -3.39
C VAL A 133 -6.30 -11.04 -2.77
N MET A 134 -6.13 -9.88 -3.41
CA MET A 134 -6.72 -8.62 -3.00
C MET A 134 -7.69 -8.13 -4.06
N VAL A 135 -8.95 -7.92 -3.69
CA VAL A 135 -10.00 -7.48 -4.61
C VAL A 135 -10.53 -6.12 -4.16
N ASP A 136 -10.42 -5.12 -5.03
CA ASP A 136 -10.93 -3.78 -4.79
C ASP A 136 -12.38 -3.66 -5.32
N VAL A 137 -13.33 -3.49 -4.40
CA VAL A 137 -14.76 -3.40 -4.73
C VAL A 137 -15.36 -2.07 -4.30
N PRO A 138 -16.35 -1.53 -5.02
CA PRO A 138 -17.18 -0.45 -4.52
C PRO A 138 -17.86 -0.85 -3.21
N LYS A 139 -18.08 0.10 -2.30
CA LYS A 139 -18.68 -0.19 -0.99
C LYS A 139 -20.08 -0.83 -1.10
N GLN A 140 -20.82 -0.48 -2.15
CA GLN A 140 -22.16 -1.00 -2.41
C GLN A 140 -22.15 -2.48 -2.83
N ASP A 141 -21.08 -2.93 -3.49
CA ASP A 141 -20.97 -4.27 -4.07
C ASP A 141 -20.21 -5.25 -3.14
N GLU A 142 -19.79 -4.77 -1.95
CA GLU A 142 -18.97 -5.52 -1.00
C GLU A 142 -19.62 -6.83 -0.56
N GLU A 143 -20.87 -6.78 -0.13
CA GLU A 143 -21.59 -7.94 0.38
C GLU A 143 -21.95 -8.95 -0.74
N GLU A 144 -22.19 -8.45 -1.95
CA GLU A 144 -22.42 -9.29 -3.13
C GLU A 144 -21.13 -10.04 -3.49
N MET A 145 -19.99 -9.34 -3.50
CA MET A 145 -18.70 -9.95 -3.77
C MET A 145 -18.34 -11.03 -2.75
N LYS A 146 -18.56 -10.76 -1.46
CA LYS A 146 -18.32 -11.76 -0.41
C LYS A 146 -19.20 -13.01 -0.58
N ARG A 147 -20.46 -12.82 -0.93
CA ARG A 147 -21.37 -13.94 -1.21
C ARG A 147 -20.94 -14.74 -2.42
N LEU A 148 -20.53 -14.06 -3.50
CA LEU A 148 -20.03 -14.70 -4.71
C LEU A 148 -18.80 -15.53 -4.41
N MET A 149 -17.80 -14.97 -3.74
CA MET A 149 -16.58 -15.67 -3.34
C MET A 149 -16.88 -16.86 -2.43
N GLY A 150 -17.69 -16.68 -1.40
CA GLY A 150 -18.04 -17.77 -0.47
C GLY A 150 -18.87 -18.90 -1.10
N ALA A 151 -19.66 -18.62 -2.14
CA ALA A 151 -20.46 -19.61 -2.82
C ALA A 151 -19.70 -20.39 -3.90
N ARG A 152 -18.77 -19.72 -4.61
CA ARG A 152 -18.06 -20.31 -5.75
C ARG A 152 -16.64 -20.75 -5.44
N HIS A 153 -16.00 -20.05 -4.50
CA HIS A 153 -14.60 -20.24 -4.12
C HIS A 153 -14.46 -20.41 -2.60
N PRO A 154 -15.06 -21.48 -2.02
CA PRO A 154 -15.00 -21.72 -0.58
C PRO A 154 -13.57 -21.97 -0.07
N GLU A 155 -12.63 -22.34 -0.96
CA GLU A 155 -11.19 -22.48 -0.67
C GLU A 155 -10.50 -21.12 -0.45
N ALA A 156 -11.07 -20.02 -0.95
CA ALA A 156 -10.56 -18.67 -0.76
C ALA A 156 -11.05 -18.11 0.59
N VAL A 157 -10.21 -18.20 1.59
CA VAL A 157 -10.58 -17.79 2.96
C VAL A 157 -10.46 -16.28 3.11
N LEU A 158 -11.59 -15.61 3.38
CA LEU A 158 -11.60 -14.16 3.68
C LEU A 158 -10.87 -13.89 4.99
N GLN A 159 -9.75 -13.17 4.92
CA GLN A 159 -8.90 -12.83 6.07
C GLN A 159 -9.16 -11.44 6.63
N GLY A 160 -9.90 -10.62 5.92
CA GLY A 160 -10.27 -9.30 6.39
C GLY A 160 -10.53 -8.29 5.29
N GLU A 161 -10.80 -7.09 5.75
CA GLU A 161 -11.20 -5.97 4.91
C GLU A 161 -10.33 -4.75 5.19
N GLY A 162 -10.15 -3.91 4.18
CA GLY A 162 -9.42 -2.66 4.29
C GLY A 162 -10.02 -1.59 3.38
N SER A 163 -9.47 -0.38 3.47
CA SER A 163 -9.71 0.65 2.47
C SER A 163 -8.66 0.52 1.37
N SER A 164 -9.04 0.66 0.10
CA SER A 164 -8.06 0.79 -0.99
C SER A 164 -7.27 2.11 -0.89
N PHE A 165 -7.79 3.09 -0.13
CA PHE A 165 -7.07 4.34 0.12
C PHE A 165 -5.97 4.15 1.18
N ASN A 166 -4.76 4.59 0.87
CA ASN A 166 -3.63 4.55 1.79
C ASN A 166 -3.72 5.70 2.80
N ASN A 167 -3.76 5.38 4.08
CA ASN A 167 -3.74 6.40 5.14
C ASN A 167 -2.30 6.52 5.68
N PRO A 168 -1.60 7.67 5.46
CA PRO A 168 -0.23 7.85 5.90
C PRO A 168 -0.06 7.75 7.42
N PHE A 169 -1.13 7.97 8.20
CA PHE A 169 -1.11 7.98 9.65
C PHE A 169 -1.66 6.69 10.31
N ALA A 170 -2.08 5.70 9.54
CA ALA A 170 -2.74 4.49 10.07
C ALA A 170 -1.92 3.70 11.11
N GLY A 171 -0.60 3.77 11.07
CA GLY A 171 0.27 3.05 12.02
C GLY A 171 0.50 3.76 13.35
N LEU A 172 0.13 5.02 13.49
CA LEU A 172 0.30 5.76 14.76
C LEU A 172 -0.78 5.43 15.79
N SER A 173 -1.92 4.88 15.35
CA SER A 173 -3.05 4.53 16.25
C SER A 173 -2.97 3.12 16.84
N LEU A 174 -2.13 2.23 16.32
CA LEU A 174 -2.07 0.82 16.75
C LEU A 174 -1.40 0.61 18.12
N HIS A 175 -0.58 1.54 18.59
CA HIS A 175 0.03 1.44 19.93
C HIS A 175 -0.93 1.71 21.08
N ARG A 176 -2.13 2.23 20.80
CA ARG A 176 -3.12 2.54 21.85
C ARG A 176 -3.98 1.35 22.27
N LYS A 177 -4.11 0.30 21.44
CA LYS A 177 -4.95 -0.87 21.72
C LYS A 177 -4.25 -2.04 22.44
N ALA A 178 -2.93 -2.06 22.47
CA ALA A 178 -2.16 -3.15 23.11
C ALA A 178 -1.94 -2.99 24.62
N ARG A 179 -2.50 -1.95 25.27
CA ARG A 179 -2.37 -1.71 26.72
C ARG A 179 -3.67 -1.87 27.53
N ALA A 180 -4.70 -2.47 26.95
CA ALA A 180 -5.98 -2.67 27.60
C ALA A 180 -6.35 -4.18 27.61
N HIS A 181 -5.47 -5.02 28.15
CA HIS A 181 -5.79 -6.34 28.69
C HIS A 181 -4.81 -6.67 29.82
#